data_38b7a212fe5d8562c99fe4b2569eebbc
#
_entry.id   38b7a212fe5d8562c99fe4b2569eebbc
#
_cell.length_a   1.000
_cell.length_b   1.000
_cell.length_c   1.000
_cell.angle_alpha   90.00
_cell.angle_beta   90.00
_cell.angle_gamma   90.00
#
_symmetry.space_group_name_H-M   'P 1'
#
loop_
_entity.id
_entity.type
_entity.pdbx_description
1 polymer ?
#
loop_
_entity_poly.entity_id
_entity_poly.type
_entity_poly.pdbx_seq_one_letter_code
_entity_poly.pdbx_strand_id
1 'polypeptide(L)'
;GTADFYSENGIPVIHLEALPEDEDWRGEQGHKASYSLLTHLTQGRSSLFISLPSKNKYRRPSSFTSMGYRARRLAIDRSIPLVTNVKNAKLFVEALAVHRRQGNEFHLLPVDAKTSHVTCSFPGLVQLQAVVPTLTKDAVAAYTRAAARGGFTSIVFAPLGAQSAIVDDASLSAAEAALDGSCAIDASLTLLATPEHVDELPALAARVRALYVSYAGEAQVHSARTANVAAYFAHWPEDKLIITDAAGAHLASALLFASLHRRALHVTNVRTRDDVQLIALSKKQGLRVTCDVAVYAL
;
A
#
# COMPACT_ATOMS: atom_id res chain seq x y z
N GLY A 1 25.31 -2.59 -28.09
CA GLY A 1 24.43 -2.40 -26.92
C GLY A 1 24.39 -0.96 -26.43
N THR A 2 23.96 -0.73 -25.18
CA THR A 2 23.85 0.66 -24.64
C THR A 2 25.19 1.38 -24.60
N ALA A 3 26.27 0.68 -24.23
CA ALA A 3 27.61 1.27 -24.19
C ALA A 3 28.09 1.66 -25.58
N ASP A 4 27.88 0.82 -26.59
CA ASP A 4 28.28 1.08 -27.97
C ASP A 4 27.57 2.32 -28.51
N PHE A 5 26.26 2.44 -28.28
CA PHE A 5 25.45 3.58 -28.67
C PHE A 5 26.03 4.91 -28.10
N TYR A 6 26.40 4.92 -26.84
CA TYR A 6 26.98 6.13 -26.22
C TYR A 6 28.37 6.41 -26.75
N SER A 7 29.21 5.38 -26.95
CA SER A 7 30.54 5.54 -27.53
C SER A 7 30.49 6.09 -28.96
N GLU A 8 29.58 5.59 -29.79
CA GLU A 8 29.35 6.05 -31.17
C GLU A 8 28.88 7.50 -31.23
N ASN A 9 28.21 8.00 -30.16
CA ASN A 9 27.78 9.38 -30.02
C ASN A 9 28.80 10.26 -29.27
N GLY A 10 30.04 9.81 -29.11
CA GLY A 10 31.13 10.59 -28.53
C GLY A 10 31.06 10.76 -27.00
N ILE A 11 30.28 9.95 -26.32
CA ILE A 11 30.16 9.96 -24.87
C ILE A 11 31.16 8.95 -24.29
N PRO A 12 32.11 9.37 -23.43
CA PRO A 12 33.06 8.45 -22.83
C PRO A 12 32.32 7.52 -21.84
N VAL A 13 32.40 6.23 -22.08
CA VAL A 13 31.74 5.20 -21.24
C VAL A 13 32.69 4.04 -20.94
N ILE A 14 32.49 3.44 -19.79
CA ILE A 14 33.11 2.17 -19.41
C ILE A 14 32.06 1.08 -19.53
N HIS A 15 32.30 0.08 -20.34
CA HIS A 15 31.39 -1.04 -20.49
C HIS A 15 31.51 -1.97 -19.29
N LEU A 16 30.40 -2.17 -18.56
CA LEU A 16 30.29 -3.12 -17.47
C LEU A 16 29.45 -4.32 -17.92
N GLU A 17 29.97 -5.52 -17.73
CA GLU A 17 29.28 -6.75 -18.08
C GLU A 17 28.39 -7.23 -16.94
N ALA A 18 27.21 -7.72 -17.29
CA ALA A 18 26.29 -8.38 -16.35
C ALA A 18 26.61 -9.90 -16.33
N LEU A 19 27.72 -10.27 -15.73
CA LEU A 19 28.13 -11.67 -15.64
C LEU A 19 27.36 -12.39 -14.52
N PRO A 20 26.86 -13.63 -14.73
CA PRO A 20 26.35 -14.48 -13.66
C PRO A 20 27.49 -14.89 -12.70
N GLU A 21 27.23 -14.84 -11.39
CA GLU A 21 28.23 -15.26 -10.40
C GLU A 21 28.35 -16.79 -10.27
N ASP A 22 27.39 -17.55 -10.80
CA ASP A 22 27.21 -18.97 -10.50
C ASP A 22 27.76 -19.92 -11.57
N GLU A 23 28.31 -19.43 -12.65
CA GLU A 23 29.01 -20.31 -13.59
C GLU A 23 30.52 -20.23 -13.34
N ASP A 24 31.13 -21.41 -13.12
CA ASP A 24 32.57 -21.68 -13.18
C ASP A 24 33.15 -21.24 -14.53
N TRP A 25 33.05 -19.95 -14.82
CA TRP A 25 33.68 -19.35 -15.98
C TRP A 25 35.17 -19.12 -15.68
N ARG A 26 35.88 -20.22 -15.46
CA ARG A 26 37.36 -20.32 -15.54
C ARG A 26 37.78 -20.34 -17.01
N GLY A 27 37.22 -19.44 -17.79
CA GLY A 27 37.68 -19.19 -19.17
C GLY A 27 38.80 -18.16 -19.13
N GLU A 28 39.98 -18.61 -19.46
CA GLU A 28 41.13 -17.89 -19.99
C GLU A 28 40.95 -16.39 -20.19
N GLN A 29 41.23 -15.56 -19.20
CA GLN A 29 41.74 -14.20 -19.27
C GLN A 29 41.41 -13.43 -17.98
N GLY A 30 42.41 -13.24 -17.13
CA GLY A 30 42.35 -12.55 -15.84
C GLY A 30 41.97 -11.06 -15.85
N HIS A 31 41.33 -10.57 -16.92
CA HIS A 31 40.93 -9.17 -17.04
C HIS A 31 39.43 -8.89 -16.83
N LYS A 32 38.56 -9.92 -16.80
CA LYS A 32 37.10 -9.67 -16.82
C LYS A 32 36.43 -9.38 -15.50
N ALA A 33 37.02 -9.75 -14.35
CA ALA A 33 36.43 -9.50 -13.04
C ALA A 33 36.32 -8.00 -12.69
N SER A 34 37.17 -7.15 -13.25
CA SER A 34 37.17 -5.71 -12.96
C SER A 34 36.02 -4.94 -13.64
N TYR A 35 35.36 -5.54 -14.62
CA TYR A 35 34.26 -4.93 -15.39
C TYR A 35 32.90 -5.50 -15.06
N SER A 36 32.79 -6.30 -14.01
CA SER A 36 31.48 -6.83 -13.57
C SER A 36 30.63 -5.72 -12.96
N LEU A 37 29.37 -5.60 -13.40
CA LEU A 37 28.40 -4.67 -12.86
C LEU A 37 28.21 -4.85 -11.34
N LEU A 38 28.08 -6.09 -10.87
CA LEU A 38 27.86 -6.39 -9.45
C LEU A 38 29.09 -6.01 -8.62
N THR A 39 30.30 -6.33 -9.10
CA THR A 39 31.56 -5.95 -8.45
C THR A 39 31.68 -4.41 -8.38
N HIS A 40 31.34 -3.71 -9.45
CA HIS A 40 31.39 -2.25 -9.48
C HIS A 40 30.44 -1.61 -8.46
N LEU A 41 29.20 -2.10 -8.35
CA LEU A 41 28.24 -1.66 -7.34
C LEU A 41 28.71 -2.00 -5.90
N THR A 42 29.26 -3.20 -5.71
CA THR A 42 29.77 -3.63 -4.40
C THR A 42 30.92 -2.76 -3.90
N GLN A 43 31.79 -2.32 -4.80
CA GLN A 43 32.94 -1.46 -4.48
C GLN A 43 32.57 0.01 -4.23
N GLY A 44 31.29 0.39 -4.32
CA GLY A 44 30.82 1.75 -4.07
C GLY A 44 31.32 2.79 -5.09
N ARG A 45 31.69 2.36 -6.29
CA ARG A 45 32.21 3.24 -7.36
C ARG A 45 31.14 4.02 -8.10
N SER A 46 29.86 3.81 -7.77
CA SER A 46 28.72 4.46 -8.42
C SER A 46 28.03 5.42 -7.47
N SER A 47 27.90 6.68 -7.87
CA SER A 47 27.15 7.71 -7.14
C SER A 47 25.65 7.66 -7.44
N LEU A 48 25.27 7.04 -8.55
CA LEU A 48 23.89 6.90 -9.01
C LEU A 48 23.78 5.67 -9.91
N PHE A 49 22.69 4.92 -9.76
CA PHE A 49 22.38 3.80 -10.63
C PHE A 49 21.04 4.03 -11.34
N ILE A 50 21.07 4.16 -12.66
CA ILE A 50 19.87 4.28 -13.50
C ILE A 50 19.65 2.94 -14.18
N SER A 51 18.61 2.19 -13.75
CA SER A 51 18.27 0.89 -14.30
C SER A 51 16.86 0.93 -14.87
N LEU A 52 16.76 1.10 -16.19
CA LEU A 52 15.49 1.18 -16.89
C LEU A 52 15.10 -0.21 -17.40
N PRO A 53 14.15 -0.93 -16.74
CA PRO A 53 13.75 -2.25 -17.19
C PRO A 53 13.01 -2.15 -18.52
N SER A 54 13.39 -3.01 -19.48
CA SER A 54 12.65 -3.15 -20.73
C SER A 54 11.30 -3.79 -20.48
N LYS A 55 10.29 -3.40 -21.27
CA LYS A 55 8.98 -4.09 -21.29
C LYS A 55 9.17 -5.46 -21.94
N ASN A 56 9.51 -6.46 -21.15
CA ASN A 56 9.57 -7.83 -21.64
C ASN A 56 8.15 -8.42 -21.61
N LYS A 57 7.65 -8.86 -22.78
CA LYS A 57 6.33 -9.50 -22.91
C LYS A 57 6.29 -10.92 -22.37
N TYR A 58 7.45 -11.54 -22.14
CA TYR A 58 7.53 -12.92 -21.65
C TYR A 58 7.54 -12.93 -20.12
N ARG A 59 6.52 -13.56 -19.54
CA ARG A 59 6.45 -13.83 -18.11
C ARG A 59 7.47 -14.91 -17.77
N ARG A 60 8.48 -14.56 -16.98
CA ARG A 60 9.45 -15.53 -16.46
C ARG A 60 8.88 -16.21 -15.21
N PRO A 61 9.28 -17.45 -14.88
CA PRO A 61 8.91 -18.10 -13.62
C PRO A 61 9.22 -17.21 -12.42
N SER A 62 8.42 -17.29 -11.36
CA SER A 62 8.61 -16.50 -10.14
C SER A 62 9.95 -16.77 -9.44
N SER A 63 10.52 -17.94 -9.65
CA SER A 63 11.85 -18.34 -9.16
C SER A 63 13.01 -17.73 -9.93
N PHE A 64 12.76 -17.11 -11.09
CA PHE A 64 13.82 -16.54 -11.92
C PHE A 64 14.22 -15.15 -11.43
N THR A 65 15.38 -15.06 -10.84
CA THR A 65 15.98 -13.79 -10.42
C THR A 65 16.86 -13.23 -11.53
N SER A 66 16.38 -12.20 -12.23
CA SER A 66 17.14 -11.57 -13.32
C SER A 66 18.35 -10.78 -12.79
N MET A 67 19.43 -10.68 -13.60
CA MET A 67 20.58 -9.82 -13.27
C MET A 67 20.17 -8.37 -13.00
N GLY A 68 19.21 -7.83 -13.73
CA GLY A 68 18.68 -6.50 -13.47
C GLY A 68 18.00 -6.37 -12.10
N TYR A 69 17.32 -7.40 -11.62
CA TYR A 69 16.78 -7.43 -10.27
C TYR A 69 17.89 -7.47 -9.22
N ARG A 70 18.87 -8.39 -9.39
CA ARG A 70 20.03 -8.51 -8.47
C ARG A 70 20.81 -7.19 -8.36
N ALA A 71 21.08 -6.53 -9.50
CA ALA A 71 21.78 -5.26 -9.52
C ALA A 71 20.99 -4.13 -8.83
N ARG A 72 19.68 -4.04 -9.05
CA ARG A 72 18.83 -3.06 -8.35
C ARG A 72 18.77 -3.33 -6.84
N ARG A 73 18.64 -4.58 -6.44
CA ARG A 73 18.65 -4.97 -5.03
C ARG A 73 19.98 -4.60 -4.38
N LEU A 74 21.09 -4.93 -5.01
CA LEU A 74 22.43 -4.61 -4.52
C LEU A 74 22.65 -3.10 -4.39
N ALA A 75 22.15 -2.31 -5.36
CA ALA A 75 22.23 -0.85 -5.27
C ALA A 75 21.50 -0.31 -4.03
N ILE A 76 20.30 -0.84 -3.72
CA ILE A 76 19.55 -0.47 -2.51
C ILE A 76 20.33 -0.88 -1.26
N ASP A 77 20.81 -2.13 -1.20
CA ASP A 77 21.55 -2.67 -0.05
C ASP A 77 22.88 -1.91 0.21
N ARG A 78 23.41 -1.26 -0.82
CA ARG A 78 24.63 -0.41 -0.75
C ARG A 78 24.31 1.07 -0.64
N SER A 79 23.06 1.46 -0.46
CA SER A 79 22.61 2.86 -0.37
C SER A 79 22.99 3.69 -1.58
N ILE A 80 23.09 3.08 -2.77
CA ILE A 80 23.32 3.79 -4.02
C ILE A 80 21.97 4.31 -4.53
N PRO A 81 21.81 5.62 -4.76
CA PRO A 81 20.59 6.18 -5.33
C PRO A 81 20.19 5.47 -6.62
N LEU A 82 18.91 5.02 -6.69
CA LEU A 82 18.40 4.19 -7.78
C LEU A 82 17.24 4.87 -8.51
N VAL A 83 17.34 4.99 -9.83
CA VAL A 83 16.26 5.46 -10.69
C VAL A 83 15.82 4.32 -11.62
N THR A 84 14.54 3.94 -11.58
CA THR A 84 13.99 2.83 -12.38
C THR A 84 12.91 3.28 -13.37
N ASN A 85 12.47 4.52 -13.31
CA ASN A 85 11.42 5.06 -14.17
C ASN A 85 12.02 5.97 -15.24
N VAL A 86 11.64 5.76 -16.50
CA VAL A 86 12.15 6.53 -17.66
C VAL A 86 11.83 8.03 -17.55
N LYS A 87 10.62 8.38 -17.09
CA LYS A 87 10.22 9.78 -16.95
C LYS A 87 11.06 10.47 -15.87
N ASN A 88 11.24 9.80 -14.73
CA ASN A 88 12.07 10.32 -13.64
C ASN A 88 13.54 10.46 -14.07
N ALA A 89 14.07 9.48 -14.83
CA ALA A 89 15.42 9.56 -15.34
C ALA A 89 15.61 10.76 -16.30
N LYS A 90 14.66 10.99 -17.20
CA LYS A 90 14.69 12.16 -18.10
C LYS A 90 14.66 13.47 -17.32
N LEU A 91 13.69 13.64 -16.41
CA LEU A 91 13.59 14.84 -15.58
C LEU A 91 14.86 15.09 -14.76
N PHE A 92 15.44 14.03 -14.21
CA PHE A 92 16.68 14.12 -13.44
C PHE A 92 17.86 14.61 -14.31
N VAL A 93 18.01 14.04 -15.51
CA VAL A 93 19.07 14.46 -16.45
C VAL A 93 18.85 15.89 -16.93
N GLU A 94 17.60 16.28 -17.21
CA GLU A 94 17.25 17.66 -17.58
C GLU A 94 17.56 18.64 -16.45
N ALA A 95 17.22 18.31 -15.21
CA ALA A 95 17.53 19.11 -14.04
C ALA A 95 19.05 19.28 -13.86
N LEU A 96 19.82 18.20 -14.01
CA LEU A 96 21.29 18.28 -13.98
C LEU A 96 21.87 19.17 -15.10
N ALA A 97 21.30 19.09 -16.31
CA ALA A 97 21.74 19.92 -17.44
C ALA A 97 21.42 21.39 -17.20
N VAL A 98 20.28 21.73 -16.65
CA VAL A 98 19.91 23.12 -16.28
C VAL A 98 20.84 23.63 -15.20
N HIS A 99 21.04 22.84 -14.15
CA HIS A 99 21.93 23.18 -13.03
C HIS A 99 23.36 23.49 -13.53
N ARG A 100 23.91 22.60 -14.37
CA ARG A 100 25.26 22.79 -14.94
C ARG A 100 25.38 24.06 -15.80
N ARG A 101 24.33 24.44 -16.54
CA ARG A 101 24.31 25.67 -17.36
C ARG A 101 24.20 26.93 -16.51
N GLN A 102 23.45 26.88 -15.40
CA GLN A 102 23.21 28.04 -14.55
C GLN A 102 24.33 28.29 -13.54
N GLY A 103 25.28 27.37 -13.38
CA GLY A 103 26.39 27.51 -12.44
C GLY A 103 25.96 27.60 -10.96
N ASN A 104 24.74 27.27 -10.67
CA ASN A 104 24.21 27.33 -9.30
C ASN A 104 24.79 26.19 -8.45
N GLU A 105 25.19 26.50 -7.23
CA GLU A 105 25.52 25.47 -6.26
C GLU A 105 24.25 24.70 -5.87
N PHE A 106 24.37 23.37 -5.70
CA PHE A 106 23.30 22.59 -5.11
C PHE A 106 23.19 22.94 -3.63
N HIS A 107 22.23 23.75 -3.30
CA HIS A 107 21.84 23.90 -1.91
C HIS A 107 20.92 22.73 -1.57
N LEU A 108 21.43 21.75 -0.83
CA LEU A 108 20.59 20.79 -0.13
C LEU A 108 19.78 21.63 0.86
N LEU A 109 18.51 21.83 0.53
CA LEU A 109 17.58 22.42 1.49
C LEU A 109 17.45 21.43 2.63
N PRO A 110 17.87 21.78 3.85
CA PRO A 110 17.54 20.93 5.00
C PRO A 110 16.03 20.73 5.02
N VAL A 111 15.60 19.55 5.44
CA VAL A 111 14.16 19.24 5.57
C VAL A 111 13.42 20.30 6.41
N ASP A 112 14.17 20.99 7.29
CA ASP A 112 13.68 22.08 8.14
C ASP A 112 13.82 23.48 7.53
N ALA A 113 14.42 23.62 6.35
CA ALA A 113 14.48 24.93 5.71
C ALA A 113 13.06 25.36 5.34
N LYS A 114 12.63 26.44 5.93
CA LYS A 114 11.38 27.16 5.58
C LYS A 114 11.54 27.63 4.12
N THR A 115 11.36 26.71 3.18
CA THR A 115 11.23 27.05 1.78
C THR A 115 10.03 27.94 1.63
N SER A 116 10.22 29.03 0.93
CA SER A 116 9.18 29.98 0.54
C SER A 116 7.98 29.19 0.00
N HIS A 117 6.95 29.23 0.77
CA HIS A 117 5.68 28.57 0.78
C HIS A 117 5.02 28.40 -0.59
N VAL A 118 5.30 27.32 -1.29
CA VAL A 118 4.24 26.65 -2.03
C VAL A 118 3.51 25.79 -1.01
N THR A 119 2.50 26.35 -0.39
CA THR A 119 1.60 25.60 0.50
C THR A 119 0.81 24.68 -0.42
N CYS A 120 1.29 23.45 -0.63
CA CYS A 120 0.47 22.42 -1.23
C CYS A 120 -0.48 21.92 -0.15
N SER A 121 -1.77 22.26 -0.30
CA SER A 121 -2.81 21.66 0.51
C SER A 121 -3.14 20.31 -0.05
N PHE A 122 -2.83 19.25 0.68
CA PHE A 122 -3.26 17.88 0.34
C PHE A 122 -4.45 17.52 1.23
N PRO A 123 -5.44 16.75 0.69
CA PRO A 123 -6.41 16.07 1.55
C PRO A 123 -5.64 15.18 2.53
N GLY A 124 -6.09 15.14 3.78
CA GLY A 124 -5.48 14.30 4.79
C GLY A 124 -5.51 12.82 4.40
N LEU A 125 -4.46 12.08 4.75
CA LEU A 125 -4.45 10.63 4.58
C LEU A 125 -5.36 9.99 5.62
N VAL A 126 -6.19 9.04 5.19
CA VAL A 126 -7.13 8.32 6.04
C VAL A 126 -6.74 6.85 6.09
N GLN A 127 -6.50 6.31 7.29
CA GLN A 127 -6.39 4.87 7.50
C GLN A 127 -7.78 4.30 7.77
N LEU A 128 -8.36 3.62 6.79
CA LEU A 128 -9.74 3.11 6.87
C LEU A 128 -9.91 1.90 7.79
N GLN A 129 -8.84 1.17 8.08
CA GLN A 129 -8.91 -0.06 8.85
C GLN A 129 -7.64 -0.27 9.66
N ALA A 130 -7.61 0.32 10.84
CA ALA A 130 -6.57 0.04 11.81
C ALA A 130 -7.00 -1.13 12.68
N VAL A 131 -6.54 -2.33 12.34
CA VAL A 131 -6.81 -3.53 13.15
C VAL A 131 -5.97 -3.45 14.41
N VAL A 132 -6.63 -3.41 15.56
CA VAL A 132 -5.98 -3.35 16.88
C VAL A 132 -6.45 -4.51 17.75
N PRO A 133 -5.54 -5.19 18.45
CA PRO A 133 -5.90 -6.32 19.32
C PRO A 133 -6.65 -5.88 20.57
N THR A 134 -6.35 -4.68 21.08
CA THR A 134 -6.99 -4.09 22.26
C THR A 134 -7.20 -2.59 22.06
N LEU A 135 -8.31 -2.06 22.58
CA LEU A 135 -8.64 -0.65 22.50
C LEU A 135 -8.63 -0.04 23.92
N THR A 136 -7.42 0.26 24.40
CA THR A 136 -7.20 1.00 25.66
C THR A 136 -6.74 2.42 25.37
N LYS A 137 -6.88 3.33 26.34
CA LYS A 137 -6.41 4.73 26.20
C LYS A 137 -4.94 4.82 25.76
N ASP A 138 -4.08 4.02 26.35
CA ASP A 138 -2.65 4.00 26.00
C ASP A 138 -2.40 3.47 24.60
N ALA A 139 -3.10 2.40 24.20
CA ALA A 139 -3.01 1.85 22.85
C ALA A 139 -3.50 2.88 21.81
N VAL A 140 -4.66 3.52 22.03
CA VAL A 140 -5.20 4.57 21.16
C VAL A 140 -4.20 5.72 21.03
N ALA A 141 -3.64 6.20 22.14
CA ALA A 141 -2.64 7.27 22.13
C ALA A 141 -1.37 6.88 21.37
N ALA A 142 -0.91 5.64 21.49
CA ALA A 142 0.25 5.13 20.77
C ALA A 142 -0.02 5.02 19.26
N TYR A 143 -1.14 4.40 18.88
CA TYR A 143 -1.52 4.22 17.48
C TYR A 143 -1.77 5.56 16.77
N THR A 144 -2.50 6.48 17.38
CA THR A 144 -2.80 7.79 16.76
C THR A 144 -1.56 8.67 16.62
N ARG A 145 -0.61 8.60 17.57
CA ARG A 145 0.70 9.26 17.42
C ARG A 145 1.56 8.63 16.34
N ALA A 146 1.55 7.31 16.22
CA ALA A 146 2.27 6.62 15.15
C ALA A 146 1.69 6.97 13.78
N ALA A 147 0.37 6.99 13.65
CA ALA A 147 -0.33 7.41 12.44
C ALA A 147 -0.02 8.86 12.06
N ALA A 148 -0.04 9.79 13.02
CA ALA A 148 0.35 11.19 12.79
C ALA A 148 1.77 11.32 12.25
N ARG A 149 2.74 10.55 12.79
CA ARG A 149 4.12 10.49 12.28
C ARG A 149 4.21 9.93 10.86
N GLY A 150 3.29 9.04 10.49
CA GLY A 150 3.15 8.51 9.13
C GLY A 150 2.44 9.44 8.15
N GLY A 151 1.99 10.63 8.59
CA GLY A 151 1.28 11.61 7.76
C GLY A 151 -0.23 11.38 7.67
N PHE A 152 -0.79 10.48 8.47
CA PHE A 152 -2.23 10.29 8.55
C PHE A 152 -2.87 11.37 9.40
N THR A 153 -4.03 11.86 8.95
CA THR A 153 -4.84 12.86 9.67
C THR A 153 -6.08 12.26 10.28
N SER A 154 -6.48 11.07 9.84
CA SER A 154 -7.64 10.37 10.37
C SER A 154 -7.40 8.85 10.37
N ILE A 155 -7.94 8.18 11.39
CA ILE A 155 -7.86 6.74 11.57
C ILE A 155 -9.23 6.17 11.92
N VAL A 156 -9.57 5.04 11.28
CA VAL A 156 -10.77 4.27 11.63
C VAL A 156 -10.32 2.98 12.29
N PHE A 157 -10.59 2.84 13.58
CA PHE A 157 -10.27 1.64 14.32
C PHE A 157 -11.23 0.51 14.00
N ALA A 158 -10.67 -0.64 13.68
CA ALA A 158 -11.38 -1.90 13.48
C ALA A 158 -10.90 -2.92 14.53
N PRO A 159 -11.44 -2.88 15.75
CA PRO A 159 -11.09 -3.82 16.78
C PRO A 159 -11.73 -5.18 16.45
N LEU A 160 -10.95 -6.05 15.84
CA LEU A 160 -11.39 -7.39 15.40
C LEU A 160 -10.96 -8.50 16.36
N GLY A 161 -10.25 -8.15 17.44
CA GLY A 161 -9.84 -9.11 18.47
C GLY A 161 -11.03 -9.58 19.32
N ALA A 162 -11.03 -10.85 19.75
CA ALA A 162 -12.12 -11.44 20.54
C ALA A 162 -12.46 -10.66 21.83
N GLN A 163 -11.49 -9.93 22.37
CA GLN A 163 -11.66 -9.14 23.60
C GLN A 163 -11.95 -7.65 23.36
N SER A 164 -11.89 -7.19 22.14
CA SER A 164 -12.04 -5.77 21.79
C SER A 164 -13.04 -5.54 20.66
N ALA A 165 -13.76 -6.58 20.22
CA ALA A 165 -14.78 -6.43 19.19
C ALA A 165 -15.90 -5.50 19.67
N ILE A 166 -16.25 -4.53 18.82
CA ILE A 166 -17.38 -3.63 19.08
C ILE A 166 -18.59 -4.23 18.37
N VAL A 167 -19.53 -4.78 19.11
CA VAL A 167 -20.68 -5.51 18.58
C VAL A 167 -22.03 -4.97 19.05
N ASP A 168 -22.04 -4.25 20.17
CA ASP A 168 -23.24 -3.75 20.84
C ASP A 168 -23.02 -2.34 21.45
N ASP A 169 -24.04 -1.79 22.09
CA ASP A 169 -23.96 -0.48 22.73
C ASP A 169 -22.96 -0.42 23.88
N ALA A 170 -22.84 -1.48 24.67
CA ALA A 170 -21.93 -1.52 25.82
C ALA A 170 -20.45 -1.50 25.36
N SER A 171 -20.09 -2.34 24.40
CA SER A 171 -18.74 -2.39 23.81
C SER A 171 -18.40 -1.10 23.05
N LEU A 172 -19.38 -0.51 22.36
CA LEU A 172 -19.20 0.78 21.69
C LEU A 172 -18.94 1.91 22.68
N SER A 173 -19.71 1.97 23.77
CA SER A 173 -19.52 3.01 24.80
C SER A 173 -18.17 2.88 25.51
N ALA A 174 -17.70 1.65 25.74
CA ALA A 174 -16.37 1.41 26.29
C ALA A 174 -15.26 1.86 25.32
N ALA A 175 -15.45 1.61 24.02
CA ALA A 175 -14.51 2.03 22.98
C ALA A 175 -14.46 3.56 22.85
N GLU A 176 -15.59 4.25 22.87
CA GLU A 176 -15.65 5.71 22.86
C GLU A 176 -14.93 6.33 24.08
N ALA A 177 -15.12 5.74 25.26
CA ALA A 177 -14.41 6.17 26.47
C ALA A 177 -12.88 5.97 26.36
N ALA A 178 -12.42 4.98 25.58
CA ALA A 178 -11.01 4.79 25.31
C ALA A 178 -10.45 5.83 24.32
N LEU A 179 -11.26 6.32 23.39
CA LEU A 179 -10.86 7.37 22.45
C LEU A 179 -10.83 8.74 23.11
N ASP A 180 -11.72 8.98 24.07
CA ASP A 180 -11.89 10.30 24.70
C ASP A 180 -10.61 10.81 25.37
N GLY A 181 -10.12 11.96 24.88
CA GLY A 181 -8.90 12.61 25.35
C GLY A 181 -7.59 11.89 25.01
N SER A 182 -7.64 10.77 24.23
CA SER A 182 -6.47 9.96 23.96
C SER A 182 -5.94 10.10 22.51
N CYS A 183 -6.72 10.69 21.61
CA CYS A 183 -6.40 10.76 20.19
C CYS A 183 -5.52 11.95 19.84
N ALA A 184 -4.42 11.70 19.08
CA ALA A 184 -3.57 12.76 18.53
C ALA A 184 -4.03 13.24 17.13
N ILE A 185 -4.91 12.49 16.48
CA ILE A 185 -5.54 12.80 15.18
C ILE A 185 -7.02 12.39 15.24
N ASP A 186 -7.79 12.74 14.23
CA ASP A 186 -9.18 12.32 14.13
C ASP A 186 -9.29 10.80 14.17
N ALA A 187 -10.14 10.29 15.06
CA ALA A 187 -10.36 8.86 15.21
C ALA A 187 -11.85 8.52 15.18
N SER A 188 -12.16 7.38 14.60
CA SER A 188 -13.52 6.84 14.57
C SER A 188 -13.49 5.32 14.70
N LEU A 189 -14.66 4.74 14.94
CA LEU A 189 -14.82 3.32 15.23
C LEU A 189 -15.57 2.61 14.12
N THR A 190 -15.34 1.31 14.02
CA THR A 190 -16.08 0.37 13.16
C THR A 190 -16.82 -0.62 14.04
N LEU A 191 -18.10 -0.84 13.74
CA LEU A 191 -18.92 -1.85 14.39
C LEU A 191 -18.72 -3.19 13.68
N LEU A 192 -18.57 -4.28 14.42
CA LEU A 192 -18.51 -5.63 13.86
C LEU A 192 -19.93 -6.20 13.75
N ALA A 193 -20.30 -6.66 12.55
CA ALA A 193 -21.59 -7.28 12.32
C ALA A 193 -21.66 -8.66 12.98
N THR A 194 -22.66 -8.86 13.83
CA THR A 194 -22.97 -10.16 14.45
C THR A 194 -24.46 -10.47 14.32
N PRO A 195 -24.85 -11.76 14.23
CA PRO A 195 -26.26 -12.14 14.05
C PRO A 195 -27.16 -11.72 15.21
N GLU A 196 -26.58 -11.65 16.42
CA GLU A 196 -27.30 -11.39 17.66
C GLU A 196 -27.75 -9.91 17.76
N HIS A 197 -27.06 -9.00 17.09
CA HIS A 197 -27.26 -7.55 17.22
C HIS A 197 -27.74 -6.86 15.93
N VAL A 198 -28.33 -7.60 15.00
CA VAL A 198 -28.79 -7.06 13.69
C VAL A 198 -29.79 -5.92 13.87
N ASP A 199 -30.72 -6.07 14.79
CA ASP A 199 -31.80 -5.09 15.02
C ASP A 199 -31.29 -3.79 15.64
N GLU A 200 -30.12 -3.83 16.29
CA GLU A 200 -29.49 -2.65 16.92
C GLU A 200 -28.66 -1.82 15.91
N LEU A 201 -28.32 -2.38 14.76
CA LEU A 201 -27.42 -1.75 13.77
C LEU A 201 -27.86 -0.32 13.38
N PRO A 202 -29.14 -0.01 13.12
CA PRO A 202 -29.57 1.34 12.76
C PRO A 202 -29.34 2.36 13.88
N ALA A 203 -29.54 1.95 15.13
CA ALA A 203 -29.37 2.83 16.30
C ALA A 203 -27.90 3.14 16.55
N LEU A 204 -27.01 2.16 16.37
CA LEU A 204 -25.56 2.31 16.59
C LEU A 204 -24.85 2.99 15.42
N ALA A 205 -25.44 2.99 14.22
CA ALA A 205 -24.82 3.52 13.01
C ALA A 205 -24.42 5.00 13.12
N ALA A 206 -25.15 5.82 13.89
CA ALA A 206 -24.84 7.24 14.06
C ALA A 206 -23.48 7.48 14.74
N ARG A 207 -23.05 6.56 15.60
CA ARG A 207 -21.87 6.66 16.46
C ARG A 207 -20.60 6.06 15.84
N VAL A 208 -20.73 5.31 14.74
CA VAL A 208 -19.61 4.63 14.08
C VAL A 208 -19.45 5.08 12.64
N ARG A 209 -18.25 4.88 12.08
CA ARG A 209 -17.94 5.25 10.70
C ARG A 209 -18.45 4.22 9.71
N ALA A 210 -18.36 2.94 10.05
CA ALA A 210 -18.67 1.84 9.15
C ALA A 210 -19.14 0.61 9.92
N LEU A 211 -19.80 -0.31 9.21
CA LEU A 211 -20.05 -1.68 9.65
C LEU A 211 -19.00 -2.60 9.01
N TYR A 212 -18.39 -3.47 9.80
CA TYR A 212 -17.48 -4.48 9.32
C TYR A 212 -18.15 -5.84 9.25
N VAL A 213 -18.19 -6.43 8.06
CA VAL A 213 -18.69 -7.78 7.82
C VAL A 213 -17.48 -8.68 7.53
N SER A 214 -17.04 -9.44 8.54
CA SER A 214 -15.85 -10.27 8.44
C SER A 214 -16.16 -11.69 7.99
N TYR A 215 -15.28 -12.22 7.15
CA TYR A 215 -15.24 -13.62 6.73
C TYR A 215 -14.00 -14.36 7.25
N ALA A 216 -13.12 -13.68 8.00
CA ALA A 216 -11.91 -14.25 8.57
C ALA A 216 -12.17 -14.79 9.98
N GLY A 217 -11.73 -16.04 10.25
CA GLY A 217 -11.78 -16.67 11.56
C GLY A 217 -13.00 -17.56 11.81
N GLU A 218 -12.83 -18.56 12.70
CA GLU A 218 -13.88 -19.55 12.99
C GLU A 218 -15.12 -18.96 13.67
N ALA A 219 -14.95 -17.98 14.55
CA ALA A 219 -16.06 -17.31 15.22
C ALA A 219 -16.95 -16.50 14.25
N GLN A 220 -16.42 -16.15 13.10
CA GLN A 220 -17.10 -15.34 12.09
C GLN A 220 -17.78 -16.16 10.99
N VAL A 221 -17.54 -17.48 10.93
CA VAL A 221 -18.22 -18.38 9.97
C VAL A 221 -19.75 -18.30 10.13
N HIS A 222 -20.26 -18.16 11.34
CA HIS A 222 -21.68 -17.99 11.60
C HIS A 222 -22.19 -16.60 11.17
N SER A 223 -21.42 -15.55 11.40
CA SER A 223 -21.76 -14.19 10.98
C SER A 223 -21.76 -14.03 9.46
N ALA A 224 -20.91 -14.78 8.76
CA ALA A 224 -20.76 -14.77 7.31
C ALA A 224 -21.78 -15.64 6.55
N ARG A 225 -22.76 -16.27 7.23
CA ARG A 225 -23.84 -17.00 6.54
C ARG A 225 -24.64 -16.04 5.66
N THR A 226 -24.99 -16.48 4.47
CA THR A 226 -25.68 -15.67 3.46
C THR A 226 -26.92 -14.96 3.99
N ALA A 227 -27.73 -15.63 4.82
CA ALA A 227 -28.92 -15.02 5.42
C ALA A 227 -28.59 -13.87 6.36
N ASN A 228 -27.56 -14.01 7.18
CA ASN A 228 -27.10 -12.96 8.11
C ASN A 228 -26.52 -11.78 7.35
N VAL A 229 -25.68 -12.06 6.33
CA VAL A 229 -25.09 -11.01 5.49
C VAL A 229 -26.18 -10.19 4.79
N ALA A 230 -27.20 -10.85 4.24
CA ALA A 230 -28.34 -10.15 3.64
C ALA A 230 -29.05 -9.23 4.66
N ALA A 231 -29.22 -9.68 5.90
CA ALA A 231 -29.82 -8.88 6.97
C ALA A 231 -28.96 -7.68 7.35
N TYR A 232 -27.63 -7.81 7.41
CA TYR A 232 -26.72 -6.69 7.68
C TYR A 232 -26.85 -5.59 6.63
N PHE A 233 -26.86 -5.98 5.33
CA PHE A 233 -27.03 -5.02 4.25
C PHE A 233 -28.44 -4.38 4.24
N ALA A 234 -29.47 -5.09 4.65
CA ALA A 234 -30.83 -4.58 4.73
C ALA A 234 -30.99 -3.54 5.85
N HIS A 235 -30.46 -3.81 7.05
CA HIS A 235 -30.65 -2.96 8.25
C HIS A 235 -29.65 -1.79 8.33
N TRP A 236 -28.47 -1.90 7.69
CA TRP A 236 -27.48 -0.83 7.72
C TRP A 236 -27.93 0.38 6.94
N PRO A 237 -27.74 1.65 7.41
CA PRO A 237 -28.18 2.85 6.70
C PRO A 237 -27.49 3.04 5.34
N GLU A 238 -28.19 3.65 4.36
CA GLU A 238 -27.70 3.83 2.97
C GLU A 238 -26.52 4.80 2.84
N ASP A 239 -26.42 5.76 3.72
CA ASP A 239 -25.38 6.78 3.76
C ASP A 239 -24.10 6.30 4.46
N LYS A 240 -24.13 5.13 5.06
CA LYS A 240 -23.01 4.57 5.82
C LYS A 240 -22.28 3.49 5.03
N LEU A 241 -20.96 3.42 5.23
CA LEU A 241 -20.08 2.46 4.58
C LEU A 241 -20.19 1.07 5.23
N ILE A 242 -20.15 0.03 4.40
CA ILE A 242 -19.87 -1.35 4.84
C ILE A 242 -18.45 -1.71 4.40
N ILE A 243 -17.67 -2.30 5.30
CA ILE A 243 -16.32 -2.81 5.05
C ILE A 243 -16.37 -4.35 5.13
N THR A 244 -15.66 -5.04 4.24
CA THR A 244 -15.59 -6.51 4.26
C THR A 244 -14.25 -7.02 3.78
N ASP A 245 -13.82 -8.14 4.33
CA ASP A 245 -12.66 -8.93 3.88
C ASP A 245 -13.06 -10.13 3.00
N ALA A 246 -14.28 -10.10 2.46
CA ALA A 246 -14.80 -11.14 1.59
C ALA A 246 -13.95 -11.34 0.34
N ALA A 247 -13.78 -12.59 -0.07
CA ALA A 247 -13.05 -12.99 -1.28
C ALA A 247 -13.82 -14.05 -2.07
N GLY A 248 -13.58 -14.14 -3.37
CA GLY A 248 -14.18 -15.15 -4.25
C GLY A 248 -15.71 -15.12 -4.25
N ALA A 249 -16.36 -16.26 -3.96
CA ALA A 249 -17.82 -16.39 -3.94
C ALA A 249 -18.49 -15.49 -2.89
N HIS A 250 -17.84 -15.32 -1.73
CA HIS A 250 -18.33 -14.42 -0.69
C HIS A 250 -18.29 -12.95 -1.13
N LEU A 251 -17.26 -12.55 -1.85
CA LEU A 251 -17.18 -11.22 -2.43
C LEU A 251 -18.29 -11.00 -3.47
N ALA A 252 -18.53 -11.98 -4.34
CA ALA A 252 -19.63 -11.89 -5.30
C ALA A 252 -20.99 -11.71 -4.62
N SER A 253 -21.25 -12.45 -3.52
CA SER A 253 -22.44 -12.31 -2.71
C SER A 253 -22.54 -10.93 -2.04
N ALA A 254 -21.45 -10.44 -1.45
CA ALA A 254 -21.41 -9.12 -0.82
C ALA A 254 -21.68 -7.99 -1.84
N LEU A 255 -21.11 -8.07 -3.04
CA LEU A 255 -21.36 -7.13 -4.13
C LEU A 255 -22.81 -7.16 -4.59
N LEU A 256 -23.43 -8.35 -4.66
CA LEU A 256 -24.85 -8.50 -4.98
C LEU A 256 -25.72 -7.82 -3.91
N PHE A 257 -25.50 -8.09 -2.62
CA PHE A 257 -26.26 -7.45 -1.55
C PHE A 257 -26.04 -5.93 -1.50
N ALA A 258 -24.81 -5.47 -1.73
CA ALA A 258 -24.53 -4.04 -1.83
C ALA A 258 -25.32 -3.38 -2.96
N SER A 259 -25.45 -4.06 -4.10
CA SER A 259 -26.25 -3.59 -5.22
C SER A 259 -27.77 -3.58 -4.89
N LEU A 260 -28.30 -4.67 -4.33
CA LEU A 260 -29.71 -4.80 -4.00
C LEU A 260 -30.18 -3.76 -2.97
N HIS A 261 -29.34 -3.48 -1.98
CA HIS A 261 -29.65 -2.56 -0.89
C HIS A 261 -29.05 -1.16 -1.06
N ARG A 262 -28.43 -0.88 -2.23
CA ARG A 262 -27.79 0.42 -2.57
C ARG A 262 -26.74 0.87 -1.55
N ARG A 263 -25.98 -0.07 -0.96
CA ARG A 263 -24.96 0.23 0.04
C ARG A 263 -23.61 0.56 -0.63
N ALA A 264 -22.87 1.47 -0.01
CA ALA A 264 -21.46 1.65 -0.34
C ALA A 264 -20.64 0.55 0.31
N LEU A 265 -19.75 -0.08 -0.46
CA LEU A 265 -18.93 -1.20 0.00
C LEU A 265 -17.44 -0.87 -0.13
N HIS A 266 -16.66 -1.17 0.90
CA HIS A 266 -15.21 -1.19 0.84
C HIS A 266 -14.71 -2.61 1.03
N VAL A 267 -13.97 -3.14 0.06
CA VAL A 267 -13.37 -4.48 0.12
C VAL A 267 -11.92 -4.35 0.54
N THR A 268 -11.61 -4.84 1.73
CA THR A 268 -10.26 -4.73 2.27
C THR A 268 -9.41 -5.94 1.93
N ASN A 269 -8.09 -5.71 1.80
CA ASN A 269 -7.10 -6.77 1.66
C ASN A 269 -7.34 -7.69 0.44
N VAL A 270 -7.67 -7.10 -0.70
CA VAL A 270 -7.87 -7.84 -1.96
C VAL A 270 -6.56 -8.51 -2.38
N ARG A 271 -6.61 -9.82 -2.69
CA ARG A 271 -5.42 -10.63 -2.96
C ARG A 271 -5.39 -11.26 -4.34
N THR A 272 -6.55 -11.42 -4.98
CA THR A 272 -6.62 -12.17 -6.24
C THR A 272 -7.00 -11.28 -7.42
N ARG A 273 -6.55 -11.69 -8.62
CA ARG A 273 -6.91 -11.02 -9.86
C ARG A 273 -8.42 -11.08 -10.12
N ASP A 274 -9.04 -12.20 -9.76
CA ASP A 274 -10.47 -12.42 -10.01
C ASP A 274 -11.32 -11.51 -9.13
N ASP A 275 -10.91 -11.28 -7.87
CA ASP A 275 -11.57 -10.31 -6.99
C ASP A 275 -11.45 -8.89 -7.53
N VAL A 276 -10.28 -8.50 -8.05
CA VAL A 276 -10.09 -7.19 -8.72
C VAL A 276 -11.03 -7.05 -9.93
N GLN A 277 -11.20 -8.12 -10.71
CA GLN A 277 -12.10 -8.10 -11.88
C GLN A 277 -13.56 -7.96 -11.45
N LEU A 278 -14.00 -8.70 -10.42
CA LEU A 278 -15.36 -8.58 -9.86
C LEU A 278 -15.66 -7.15 -9.40
N ILE A 279 -14.73 -6.55 -8.64
CA ILE A 279 -14.83 -5.17 -8.17
C ILE A 279 -14.90 -4.19 -9.36
N ALA A 280 -14.03 -4.37 -10.36
CA ALA A 280 -14.01 -3.51 -11.56
C ALA A 280 -15.30 -3.60 -12.36
N LEU A 281 -15.89 -4.79 -12.51
CA LEU A 281 -17.18 -5.00 -13.16
C LEU A 281 -18.30 -4.31 -12.38
N SER A 282 -18.34 -4.47 -11.07
CA SER A 282 -19.34 -3.83 -10.21
C SER A 282 -19.26 -2.30 -10.26
N LYS A 283 -18.05 -1.73 -10.32
CA LYS A 283 -17.85 -0.28 -10.55
C LYS A 283 -18.42 0.17 -11.90
N LYS A 284 -18.20 -0.59 -12.97
CA LYS A 284 -18.75 -0.29 -14.28
C LYS A 284 -20.29 -0.32 -14.32
N GLN A 285 -20.90 -1.13 -13.45
CA GLN A 285 -22.35 -1.20 -13.26
C GLN A 285 -22.90 -0.10 -12.34
N GLY A 286 -22.06 0.82 -11.87
CA GLY A 286 -22.48 1.95 -11.04
C GLY A 286 -22.51 1.68 -9.54
N LEU A 287 -22.03 0.51 -9.07
CA LEU A 287 -21.95 0.23 -7.64
C LEU A 287 -20.87 1.12 -6.97
N ARG A 288 -21.22 1.73 -5.84
CA ARG A 288 -20.27 2.48 -5.00
C ARG A 288 -19.36 1.52 -4.24
N VAL A 289 -18.33 1.00 -4.92
CA VAL A 289 -17.37 0.07 -4.32
C VAL A 289 -15.96 0.60 -4.41
N THR A 290 -15.21 0.47 -3.33
CA THR A 290 -13.78 0.77 -3.22
C THR A 290 -13.04 -0.45 -2.69
N CYS A 291 -11.73 -0.49 -2.86
CA CYS A 291 -10.92 -1.59 -2.30
C CYS A 291 -9.53 -1.10 -1.93
N ASP A 292 -8.88 -1.86 -1.06
CA ASP A 292 -7.45 -1.75 -0.76
C ASP A 292 -6.72 -3.08 -0.96
N VAL A 293 -5.40 -2.98 -0.99
CA VAL A 293 -4.48 -4.13 -1.05
C VAL A 293 -3.44 -3.94 0.05
N ALA A 294 -3.19 -4.99 0.80
CA ALA A 294 -2.16 -4.92 1.83
C ALA A 294 -0.77 -4.75 1.21
N VAL A 295 0.05 -3.85 1.76
CA VAL A 295 1.40 -3.54 1.24
C VAL A 295 2.29 -4.78 1.14
N TYR A 296 2.14 -5.73 2.05
CA TYR A 296 2.89 -7.00 2.03
C TYR A 296 2.41 -7.98 0.93
N ALA A 297 1.29 -7.69 0.27
CA ALA A 297 0.76 -8.48 -0.83
C ALA A 297 1.18 -7.93 -2.21
N LEU A 298 1.84 -6.79 -2.25
CA LEU A 298 2.38 -6.14 -3.45
C LEU A 298 3.80 -6.63 -3.72
#